data_e21429f80fc05c4ce48cb09dac02acf1
#
_entry.id   e21429f80fc05c4ce48cb09dac02acf1
#
_cell.length_a   1.000
_cell.length_b   1.000
_cell.length_c   1.000
_cell.angle_alpha   90.00
_cell.angle_beta   90.00
_cell.angle_gamma   90.00
#
_symmetry.space_group_name_H-M   'P 1'
#
loop_
_entity.id
_entity.type
_entity.pdbx_description
1 polymer ?
#
loop_
_entity_poly.entity_id
_entity_poly.type
_entity_poly.pdbx_seq_one_letter_code
_entity_poly.pdbx_strand_id
1 'polypeptide(L)'
;MYLTQLQGEKRKLLTKLRISNHNLAIEKGRHTIPKTPISERYCTQCNTNSIEDEIHFLLVCPKYQSQRQELLKNINLPYDTQQNQLIFLLTKQNLSFNKQLSHYIYTLFKLRNT
;
A
#
# COMPACT_ATOMS: atom_id res chain seq x y z
N MET A 1 -14.41 21.25 7.56
CA MET A 1 -15.35 20.43 6.78
C MET A 1 -14.74 19.78 5.59
N TYR A 2 -14.10 20.55 4.69
CA TYR A 2 -13.40 19.93 3.58
C TYR A 2 -12.25 19.01 4.02
N LEU A 3 -11.66 19.28 5.18
CA LEU A 3 -10.62 18.42 5.75
C LEU A 3 -11.11 17.01 5.99
N THR A 4 -12.37 16.89 6.40
CA THR A 4 -12.97 15.57 6.62
C THR A 4 -13.15 14.80 5.32
N GLN A 5 -13.42 15.48 4.21
CA GLN A 5 -13.57 14.82 2.92
C GLN A 5 -12.25 14.21 2.47
N LEU A 6 -11.15 14.95 2.54
CA LEU A 6 -9.83 14.46 2.18
C LEU A 6 -9.39 13.33 3.09
N GLN A 7 -9.62 13.48 4.40
CA GLN A 7 -9.32 12.42 5.36
C GLN A 7 -10.17 11.18 5.12
N GLY A 8 -11.42 11.36 4.69
CA GLY A 8 -12.29 10.26 4.34
C GLY A 8 -11.76 9.43 3.18
N GLU A 9 -11.22 10.09 2.15
CA GLU A 9 -10.63 9.39 1.01
C GLU A 9 -9.37 8.61 1.42
N LYS A 10 -8.52 9.20 2.26
CA LYS A 10 -7.34 8.52 2.78
C LYS A 10 -7.71 7.29 3.59
N ARG A 11 -8.75 7.40 4.42
CA ARG A 11 -9.24 6.27 5.21
C ARG A 11 -9.82 5.17 4.32
N LYS A 12 -10.51 5.52 3.24
CA LYS A 12 -11.04 4.55 2.30
C LYS A 12 -9.93 3.70 1.69
N LEU A 13 -8.84 4.33 1.28
CA LEU A 13 -7.71 3.63 0.69
C LEU A 13 -7.06 2.68 1.71
N LEU A 14 -6.87 3.13 2.94
CA LEU A 14 -6.34 2.28 3.99
C LEU A 14 -7.27 1.10 4.27
N THR A 15 -8.57 1.33 4.35
CA THR A 15 -9.55 0.27 4.55
C THR A 15 -9.52 -0.73 3.40
N LYS A 16 -9.45 -0.24 2.15
CA LYS A 16 -9.37 -1.12 0.98
C LYS A 16 -8.15 -2.01 1.03
N LEU A 17 -7.00 -1.50 1.47
CA LEU A 17 -5.80 -2.32 1.62
C LEU A 17 -5.97 -3.37 2.71
N ARG A 18 -6.58 -3.00 3.83
CA ARG A 18 -6.80 -3.94 4.95
C ARG A 18 -7.69 -5.12 4.58
N ILE A 19 -8.66 -4.90 3.70
CA ILE A 19 -9.61 -5.95 3.27
C ILE A 19 -9.30 -6.50 1.89
N SER A 20 -8.13 -6.15 1.32
CA SER A 20 -7.69 -6.58 0.00
C SER A 20 -8.68 -6.21 -1.12
N ASN A 21 -9.34 -5.05 -0.99
CA ASN A 21 -10.25 -4.53 -2.02
C ASN A 21 -9.63 -3.28 -2.65
N HIS A 22 -8.63 -3.48 -3.51
CA HIS A 22 -7.85 -2.41 -4.11
C HIS A 22 -7.51 -2.75 -5.56
N ASN A 23 -6.79 -1.83 -6.22
CA ASN A 23 -6.45 -1.95 -7.64
C ASN A 23 -5.00 -2.38 -7.91
N LEU A 24 -4.29 -2.90 -6.91
CA LEU A 24 -2.97 -3.47 -7.13
C LEU A 24 -3.08 -4.73 -8.00
N ALA A 25 -2.00 -5.05 -8.72
CA ALA A 25 -2.03 -6.14 -9.69
C ALA A 25 -2.46 -7.46 -9.08
N ILE A 26 -2.10 -7.72 -7.82
CA ILE A 26 -2.48 -8.96 -7.13
C ILE A 26 -4.01 -9.12 -7.03
N GLU A 27 -4.73 -8.03 -6.79
CA GLU A 27 -6.20 -8.06 -6.71
C GLU A 27 -6.85 -7.88 -8.08
N LYS A 28 -6.30 -6.99 -8.92
CA LYS A 28 -6.83 -6.75 -10.25
C LYS A 28 -6.81 -8.03 -11.08
N GLY A 29 -5.75 -8.84 -10.95
CA GLY A 29 -5.64 -10.09 -11.70
C GLY A 29 -6.71 -11.13 -11.34
N ARG A 30 -7.34 -11.03 -10.17
CA ARG A 30 -8.44 -11.92 -9.78
C ARG A 30 -9.71 -11.68 -10.58
N HIS A 31 -9.85 -10.49 -11.14
CA HIS A 31 -11.07 -10.05 -11.83
C HIS A 31 -10.93 -10.02 -13.34
N THR A 32 -9.78 -10.40 -13.88
CA THR A 32 -9.60 -10.53 -15.33
C THR A 32 -10.26 -11.83 -15.83
N ILE A 33 -10.60 -11.86 -17.12
CA ILE A 33 -11.22 -13.04 -17.76
C ILE A 33 -10.38 -13.43 -18.96
N PRO A 34 -9.67 -14.58 -18.91
CA PRO A 34 -9.51 -15.49 -17.74
C PRO A 34 -8.70 -14.85 -16.63
N LYS A 35 -8.79 -15.40 -15.41
CA LYS A 35 -8.01 -14.88 -14.29
C LYS A 35 -6.53 -14.91 -14.59
N THR A 36 -5.83 -13.83 -14.29
CA THR A 36 -4.38 -13.78 -14.40
C THR A 36 -3.77 -14.63 -13.27
N PRO A 37 -2.88 -15.60 -13.59
CA PRO A 37 -2.21 -16.36 -12.54
C PRO A 37 -1.46 -15.44 -11.58
N ILE A 38 -1.41 -15.80 -10.30
CA ILE A 38 -0.74 -14.99 -9.27
C ILE A 38 0.70 -14.68 -9.68
N SER A 39 1.40 -15.67 -10.22
CA SER A 39 2.79 -15.52 -10.68
C SER A 39 2.97 -14.51 -11.82
N GLU A 40 1.87 -14.06 -12.43
CA GLU A 40 1.90 -13.10 -13.54
C GLU A 40 1.29 -11.74 -13.19
N ARG A 41 0.93 -11.52 -11.93
CA ARG A 41 0.36 -10.24 -11.47
C ARG A 41 1.47 -9.25 -11.12
N TYR A 42 2.26 -8.88 -12.13
CA TYR A 42 3.47 -8.08 -11.95
C TYR A 42 3.17 -6.61 -11.67
N CYS A 43 4.08 -5.98 -10.93
CA CYS A 43 4.08 -4.54 -10.77
C CYS A 43 4.46 -3.87 -12.09
N THR A 44 3.64 -2.92 -12.53
CA THR A 44 3.90 -2.15 -13.75
C THR A 44 4.64 -0.85 -13.45
N GLN A 45 4.90 -0.54 -12.19
CA GLN A 45 5.47 0.73 -11.76
C GLN A 45 6.98 0.69 -11.57
N CYS A 46 7.57 -0.48 -11.57
CA CYS A 46 9.01 -0.67 -11.44
C CYS A 46 9.47 -1.80 -12.36
N ASN A 47 10.78 -1.98 -12.47
CA ASN A 47 11.38 -2.93 -13.41
C ASN A 47 11.95 -4.17 -12.71
N THR A 48 11.41 -4.53 -11.54
CA THR A 48 11.95 -5.65 -10.77
C THR A 48 11.32 -6.99 -11.10
N ASN A 49 10.29 -7.02 -11.96
CA ASN A 49 9.51 -8.22 -12.28
C ASN A 49 8.90 -8.86 -11.04
N SER A 50 8.58 -8.05 -10.04
CA SER A 50 7.98 -8.52 -8.79
C SER A 50 6.46 -8.45 -8.87
N ILE A 51 5.78 -9.35 -8.17
CA ILE A 51 4.33 -9.33 -8.07
C ILE A 51 3.92 -8.09 -7.27
N GLU A 52 2.93 -7.34 -7.77
CA GLU A 52 2.42 -6.17 -7.08
C GLU A 52 1.36 -6.59 -6.07
N ASP A 53 1.81 -7.01 -4.91
CA ASP A 53 0.97 -7.23 -3.75
C ASP A 53 1.12 -6.09 -2.75
N GLU A 54 0.49 -6.19 -1.61
CA GLU A 54 0.53 -5.15 -0.58
C GLU A 54 1.94 -4.98 -0.02
N ILE A 55 2.69 -6.06 0.13
CA ILE A 55 4.07 -6.00 0.62
C ILE A 55 4.95 -5.23 -0.36
N HIS A 56 4.88 -5.58 -1.63
CA HIS A 56 5.68 -4.90 -2.66
C HIS A 56 5.31 -3.42 -2.71
N PHE A 57 4.02 -3.11 -2.77
CA PHE A 57 3.54 -1.74 -2.89
C PHE A 57 3.98 -0.88 -1.70
N LEU A 58 3.80 -1.38 -0.48
CA LEU A 58 4.04 -0.58 0.72
C LEU A 58 5.49 -0.61 1.21
N LEU A 59 6.20 -1.72 0.99
CA LEU A 59 7.48 -1.94 1.66
C LEU A 59 8.68 -2.12 0.72
N VAL A 60 8.47 -2.45 -0.54
CA VAL A 60 9.56 -2.90 -1.42
C VAL A 60 9.70 -2.08 -2.68
N CYS A 61 8.61 -1.68 -3.33
CA CYS A 61 8.67 -1.06 -4.65
C CYS A 61 9.59 0.16 -4.68
N PRO A 62 10.62 0.18 -5.54
CA PRO A 62 11.58 1.30 -5.55
C PRO A 62 10.97 2.62 -6.03
N LYS A 63 9.85 2.60 -6.74
CA LYS A 63 9.19 3.83 -7.17
C LYS A 63 8.83 4.74 -6.00
N TYR A 64 8.53 4.16 -4.83
CA TYR A 64 8.02 4.88 -3.67
C TYR A 64 9.04 4.99 -2.55
N GLN A 65 10.32 4.82 -2.86
CA GLN A 65 11.37 4.76 -1.83
C GLN A 65 11.46 6.05 -1.02
N SER A 66 11.35 7.21 -1.67
CA SER A 66 11.41 8.50 -0.97
C SER A 66 10.26 8.66 0.02
N GLN A 67 9.05 8.31 -0.40
CA GLN A 67 7.87 8.39 0.45
C GLN A 67 7.96 7.41 1.61
N ARG A 68 8.49 6.23 1.36
CA ARG A 68 8.70 5.21 2.40
C ARG A 68 9.69 5.68 3.45
N GLN A 69 10.80 6.26 3.03
CA GLN A 69 11.79 6.79 3.96
C GLN A 69 11.20 7.89 4.83
N GLU A 70 10.36 8.75 4.25
CA GLU A 70 9.70 9.82 5.00
C GLU A 70 8.76 9.25 6.07
N LEU A 71 7.99 8.22 5.74
CA LEU A 71 7.13 7.55 6.69
C LEU A 71 7.94 6.91 7.82
N LEU A 72 9.02 6.19 7.46
CA LEU A 72 9.80 5.41 8.41
C LEU A 72 10.65 6.26 9.35
N LYS A 73 10.85 7.55 9.05
CA LYS A 73 11.49 8.46 9.99
C LYS A 73 10.73 8.57 11.30
N ASN A 74 9.41 8.44 11.24
CA ASN A 74 8.52 8.66 12.38
C ASN A 74 7.94 7.36 12.93
N ILE A 75 8.27 6.22 12.33
CA ILE A 75 7.69 4.93 12.68
C ILE A 75 8.79 3.90 12.76
N ASN A 76 8.84 3.18 13.88
CA ASN A 76 9.79 2.09 14.06
C ASN A 76 9.10 0.78 13.65
N LEU A 77 9.43 0.29 12.45
CA LEU A 77 8.97 -1.04 12.06
C LEU A 77 9.69 -2.11 12.88
N PRO A 78 9.00 -3.19 13.25
CA PRO A 78 9.67 -4.29 13.93
C PRO A 78 10.73 -4.91 13.02
N TYR A 79 11.84 -5.35 13.61
CA TYR A 79 12.87 -6.08 12.89
C TYR A 79 12.41 -7.51 12.71
N ASP A 80 11.70 -7.77 11.60
CA ASP A 80 11.01 -9.03 11.36
C ASP A 80 10.85 -9.23 9.85
N THR A 81 10.12 -10.27 9.47
CA THR A 81 9.81 -10.51 8.06
C THR A 81 8.96 -9.39 7.49
N GLN A 82 8.99 -9.24 6.15
CA GLN A 82 8.15 -8.25 5.47
C GLN A 82 6.67 -8.52 5.73
N GLN A 83 6.26 -9.77 5.81
CA GLN A 83 4.88 -10.14 6.11
C GLN A 83 4.47 -9.60 7.48
N ASN A 84 5.31 -9.78 8.50
CA ASN A 84 5.02 -9.29 9.84
C ASN A 84 5.07 -7.77 9.91
N GLN A 85 5.95 -7.13 9.16
CA GLN A 85 5.98 -5.68 9.04
C GLN A 85 4.69 -5.14 8.43
N LEU A 86 4.18 -5.80 7.40
CA LEU A 86 2.91 -5.42 6.78
C LEU A 86 1.76 -5.55 7.79
N ILE A 87 1.70 -6.65 8.52
CA ILE A 87 0.69 -6.87 9.55
C ILE A 87 0.77 -5.75 10.60
N PHE A 88 1.97 -5.39 11.05
CA PHE A 88 2.16 -4.30 11.99
C PHE A 88 1.57 -3.00 11.47
N LEU A 89 1.87 -2.65 10.21
CA LEU A 89 1.37 -1.41 9.61
C LEU A 89 -0.15 -1.39 9.51
N LEU A 90 -0.75 -2.50 9.11
CA LEU A 90 -2.18 -2.53 8.81
C LEU A 90 -3.05 -2.79 10.04
N THR A 91 -2.49 -3.29 11.13
CA THR A 91 -3.26 -3.64 12.33
C THR A 91 -3.06 -2.72 13.52
N LYS A 92 -2.03 -1.86 13.49
CA LYS A 92 -1.78 -0.95 14.61
C LYS A 92 -2.90 0.05 14.74
N GLN A 93 -3.47 0.16 15.94
CA GLN A 93 -4.59 1.06 16.23
C GLN A 93 -4.10 2.25 17.05
N ASN A 94 -3.68 3.30 16.36
CA ASN A 94 -3.27 4.56 16.96
C ASN A 94 -3.66 5.67 16.00
N LEU A 95 -4.35 6.70 16.50
CA LEU A 95 -4.90 7.75 15.65
C LEU A 95 -3.82 8.49 14.87
N SER A 96 -2.75 8.88 15.54
CA SER A 96 -1.64 9.59 14.89
C SER A 96 -0.96 8.71 13.84
N PHE A 97 -0.71 7.45 14.17
CA PHE A 97 -0.13 6.47 13.24
C PHE A 97 -1.03 6.27 12.04
N ASN A 98 -2.33 6.09 12.25
CA ASN A 98 -3.29 5.88 11.16
C ASN A 98 -3.37 7.07 10.22
N LYS A 99 -3.25 8.29 10.72
CA LYS A 99 -3.20 9.49 9.88
C LYS A 99 -1.98 9.49 8.99
N GLN A 100 -0.81 9.18 9.55
CA GLN A 100 0.44 9.10 8.80
C GLN A 100 0.38 8.00 7.76
N LEU A 101 -0.09 6.82 8.13
CA LEU A 101 -0.21 5.69 7.23
C LEU A 101 -1.21 5.97 6.11
N SER A 102 -2.36 6.53 6.43
CA SER A 102 -3.38 6.89 5.44
C SER A 102 -2.84 7.89 4.42
N HIS A 103 -2.09 8.89 4.88
CA HIS A 103 -1.47 9.86 4.00
C HIS A 103 -0.42 9.21 3.10
N TYR A 104 0.39 8.33 3.65
CA TYR A 104 1.40 7.57 2.89
C TYR A 104 0.73 6.76 1.77
N ILE A 105 -0.29 5.99 2.11
CA ILE A 105 -1.01 5.15 1.15
C ILE A 105 -1.67 6.01 0.07
N TYR A 106 -2.31 7.10 0.46
CA TYR A 106 -2.93 8.04 -0.48
C TYR A 106 -1.89 8.59 -1.47
N THR A 107 -0.73 8.99 -0.96
CA THR A 107 0.36 9.51 -1.78
C THR A 107 0.86 8.46 -2.78
N LEU A 108 1.03 7.22 -2.32
CA LEU A 108 1.47 6.14 -3.19
C LEU A 108 0.47 5.87 -4.32
N PHE A 109 -0.82 5.83 -4.02
CA PHE A 109 -1.83 5.61 -5.05
C PHE A 109 -1.88 6.77 -6.03
N LYS A 110 -1.70 8.00 -5.58
CA LYS A 110 -1.61 9.14 -6.49
C LYS A 110 -0.43 9.01 -7.45
N LEU A 111 0.73 8.64 -6.95
CA LEU A 111 1.92 8.44 -7.77
C LEU A 111 1.75 7.27 -8.74
N ARG A 112 1.09 6.20 -8.29
CA ARG A 112 0.85 5.02 -9.11
C ARG A 112 -0.06 5.32 -10.29
N ASN A 113 -1.04 6.18 -10.09
CA ASN A 113 -2.05 6.50 -11.11
C ASN A 113 -1.68 7.71 -11.98
N THR A 114 -0.45 8.19 -11.86
CA THR A 114 0.01 9.34 -12.66
C THR A 114 0.59 8.94 -14.00
#